data_400e28a570cb4f69758871e466448b91
#
_entry.id   400e28a570cb4f69758871e466448b91
#
_cell.length_a   1.000
_cell.length_b   1.000
_cell.length_c   1.000
_cell.angle_alpha   90.00
_cell.angle_beta   90.00
_cell.angle_gamma   90.00
#
_symmetry.space_group_name_H-M   'P 1'
#
loop_
_entity.id
_entity.type
_entity.pdbx_description
1 polymer ?
#
loop_
_entity_poly.entity_id
_entity_poly.type
_entity_poly.pdbx_seq_one_letter_code
_entity_poly.pdbx_strand_id
1 'polypeptide(L)'
;MKMKHFIIVSIIIMFASKVMAHSSHYEGLKKIEMDVLRNNEVIGSTNYFFEFDEDLFVVKNYTNFKVELFGITVFSILSETIEKYKDDKLVFFKSNTFQNDKEKYVNLNYDKSINKFIIDGSSYKGEAS
;
A
#
# COMPACT_ATOMS: atom_id res chain seq x y z
N MET A 1 9.92 -24.95 43.23
CA MET A 1 10.82 -24.48 42.16
C MET A 1 10.34 -24.82 40.72
N LYS A 2 9.82 -25.98 40.50
CA LYS A 2 9.33 -26.42 39.15
C LYS A 2 8.08 -25.65 38.66
N MET A 3 7.23 -25.18 39.54
CA MET A 3 5.98 -24.48 39.16
C MET A 3 6.20 -23.06 38.61
N LYS A 4 7.24 -22.34 39.08
CA LYS A 4 7.57 -20.99 38.61
C LYS A 4 8.07 -20.96 37.17
N HIS A 5 8.82 -21.99 36.74
CA HIS A 5 9.30 -22.10 35.36
C HIS A 5 8.17 -22.46 34.40
N PHE A 6 7.18 -23.23 34.83
CA PHE A 6 6.02 -23.58 34.03
C PHE A 6 5.14 -22.34 33.72
N ILE A 7 4.97 -21.47 34.70
CA ILE A 7 4.20 -20.21 34.55
C ILE A 7 4.92 -19.27 33.57
N ILE A 8 6.25 -19.13 33.65
CA ILE A 8 7.03 -18.26 32.75
C ILE A 8 6.96 -18.77 31.30
N VAL A 9 7.06 -20.08 31.08
CA VAL A 9 6.95 -20.68 29.75
C VAL A 9 5.52 -20.50 29.19
N SER A 10 4.48 -20.63 30.00
CA SER A 10 3.08 -20.38 29.59
C SER A 10 2.85 -18.93 29.17
N ILE A 11 3.45 -17.95 29.90
CA ILE A 11 3.34 -16.53 29.56
C ILE A 11 4.05 -16.21 28.24
N ILE A 12 5.22 -16.82 27.98
CA ILE A 12 5.96 -16.61 26.71
C ILE A 12 5.18 -17.17 25.52
N ILE A 13 4.48 -18.31 25.67
CA ILE A 13 3.65 -18.88 24.61
C ILE A 13 2.43 -18.01 24.30
N MET A 14 1.88 -17.31 25.30
CA MET A 14 0.75 -16.38 25.08
C MET A 14 1.13 -15.14 24.27
N PHE A 15 2.39 -14.72 24.25
CA PHE A 15 2.86 -13.58 23.46
C PHE A 15 3.33 -13.95 22.05
N ALA A 16 3.33 -15.23 21.70
CA ALA A 16 3.69 -15.71 20.35
C ALA A 16 2.49 -15.74 19.39
N SER A 17 1.41 -15.00 19.67
CA SER A 17 0.35 -14.80 18.69
C SER A 17 0.90 -14.00 17.52
N LYS A 18 1.13 -14.69 16.40
CA LYS A 18 1.44 -14.03 15.13
C LYS A 18 0.27 -13.11 14.80
N VAL A 19 0.49 -11.81 14.84
CA VAL A 19 -0.43 -10.85 14.24
C VAL A 19 -0.33 -11.07 12.74
N MET A 20 -1.20 -11.92 12.21
CA MET A 20 -1.39 -12.06 10.78
C MET A 20 -2.29 -10.90 10.35
N ALA A 21 -1.73 -9.91 9.71
CA ALA A 21 -2.51 -8.92 8.99
C ALA A 21 -3.13 -9.65 7.77
N HIS A 22 -4.41 -10.01 7.88
CA HIS A 22 -5.15 -10.65 6.80
C HIS A 22 -5.89 -9.59 6.00
N SER A 23 -5.90 -9.72 4.69
CA SER A 23 -6.74 -8.96 3.76
C SER A 23 -8.25 -9.13 4.06
N SER A 24 -8.63 -10.17 4.81
CA SER A 24 -10.00 -10.42 5.28
C SER A 24 -10.62 -9.27 6.09
N HIS A 25 -9.82 -8.39 6.67
CA HIS A 25 -10.32 -7.18 7.35
C HIS A 25 -11.01 -6.18 6.40
N TYR A 26 -10.78 -6.32 5.10
CA TYR A 26 -11.38 -5.47 4.07
C TYR A 26 -12.56 -6.13 3.36
N GLU A 27 -12.96 -7.35 3.78
CA GLU A 27 -14.18 -7.97 3.26
C GLU A 27 -15.39 -7.08 3.55
N GLY A 28 -16.10 -6.69 2.47
CA GLY A 28 -17.23 -5.76 2.54
C GLY A 28 -16.87 -4.28 2.47
N LEU A 29 -15.62 -3.88 2.65
CA LEU A 29 -15.16 -2.52 2.41
C LEU A 29 -14.88 -2.33 0.92
N LYS A 30 -15.61 -1.41 0.28
CA LYS A 30 -15.45 -1.14 -1.16
C LYS A 30 -14.65 0.12 -1.44
N LYS A 31 -14.68 1.07 -0.50
CA LYS A 31 -14.08 2.38 -0.70
C LYS A 31 -13.70 3.04 0.62
N ILE A 32 -12.59 3.77 0.63
CA ILE A 32 -12.22 4.74 1.66
C ILE A 32 -11.94 6.06 0.97
N GLU A 33 -12.57 7.14 1.43
CA GLU A 33 -12.33 8.50 0.97
C GLU A 33 -11.73 9.31 2.10
N MET A 34 -10.65 10.03 1.81
CA MET A 34 -9.95 10.86 2.80
C MET A 34 -9.57 12.19 2.17
N ASP A 35 -9.76 13.25 2.95
CA ASP A 35 -9.26 14.57 2.61
C ASP A 35 -7.78 14.69 3.00
N VAL A 36 -7.00 15.35 2.15
CA VAL A 36 -5.65 15.79 2.49
C VAL A 36 -5.72 17.19 3.06
N LEU A 37 -5.29 17.35 4.31
CA LEU A 37 -5.37 18.62 5.03
C LEU A 37 -3.98 19.25 5.22
N ARG A 38 -3.92 20.55 5.09
CA ARG A 38 -2.78 21.37 5.46
C ARG A 38 -3.28 22.60 6.25
N ASN A 39 -2.80 22.77 7.48
CA ASN A 39 -3.24 23.87 8.36
C ASN A 39 -4.77 23.93 8.51
N ASN A 40 -5.43 22.77 8.66
CA ASN A 40 -6.89 22.59 8.73
C ASN A 40 -7.67 22.98 7.46
N GLU A 41 -7.01 23.22 6.34
CA GLU A 41 -7.63 23.45 5.04
C GLU A 41 -7.51 22.19 4.17
N VAL A 42 -8.58 21.84 3.46
CA VAL A 42 -8.56 20.73 2.49
C VAL A 42 -7.78 21.20 1.26
N ILE A 43 -6.68 20.52 0.95
CA ILE A 43 -5.83 20.79 -0.22
C ILE A 43 -5.97 19.74 -1.32
N GLY A 44 -6.74 18.68 -1.09
CA GLY A 44 -6.98 17.59 -2.03
C GLY A 44 -7.57 16.39 -1.36
N SER A 45 -7.48 15.23 -2.03
CA SER A 45 -8.04 13.97 -1.55
C SER A 45 -7.16 12.77 -1.89
N THR A 46 -7.33 11.68 -1.14
CA THR A 46 -6.82 10.36 -1.49
C THR A 46 -7.93 9.33 -1.27
N ASN A 47 -8.17 8.51 -2.29
CA ASN A 47 -9.29 7.59 -2.32
C ASN A 47 -8.77 6.19 -2.62
N TYR A 48 -9.23 5.21 -1.83
CA TYR A 48 -8.95 3.81 -2.03
C TYR A 48 -10.21 3.07 -2.46
N PHE A 49 -10.06 2.17 -3.43
CA PHE A 49 -11.10 1.27 -3.90
C PHE A 49 -10.60 -0.16 -3.75
N PHE A 50 -11.47 -1.02 -3.23
CA PHE A 50 -11.17 -2.43 -2.95
C PHE A 50 -12.09 -3.30 -3.77
N GLU A 51 -11.52 -4.24 -4.53
CA GLU A 51 -12.24 -5.14 -5.40
C GLU A 51 -11.69 -6.56 -5.24
N PHE A 52 -12.55 -7.57 -5.40
CA PHE A 52 -12.11 -8.95 -5.60
C PHE A 52 -12.35 -9.30 -7.07
N ASP A 53 -11.30 -9.73 -7.73
CA ASP A 53 -11.29 -10.16 -9.14
C ASP A 53 -10.77 -11.59 -9.20
N GLU A 54 -11.68 -12.57 -9.32
CA GLU A 54 -11.40 -14.00 -9.19
C GLU A 54 -10.74 -14.33 -7.84
N ASP A 55 -9.46 -14.72 -7.85
CA ASP A 55 -8.66 -15.05 -6.67
C ASP A 55 -7.71 -13.90 -6.24
N LEU A 56 -7.87 -12.72 -6.84
CA LEU A 56 -7.05 -11.55 -6.56
C LEU A 56 -7.82 -10.53 -5.72
N PHE A 57 -7.18 -10.02 -4.69
CA PHE A 57 -7.60 -8.81 -4.02
C PHE A 57 -6.90 -7.60 -4.67
N VAL A 58 -7.69 -6.67 -5.18
CA VAL A 58 -7.21 -5.51 -5.93
C VAL A 58 -7.45 -4.24 -5.12
N VAL A 59 -6.40 -3.45 -4.94
CA VAL A 59 -6.47 -2.12 -4.32
C VAL A 59 -6.09 -1.08 -5.36
N LYS A 60 -6.98 -0.11 -5.57
CA LYS A 60 -6.72 1.06 -6.41
C LYS A 60 -6.67 2.30 -5.52
N ASN A 61 -5.66 3.14 -5.70
CA ASN A 61 -5.57 4.41 -5.00
C ASN A 61 -5.45 5.55 -6.00
N TYR A 62 -6.20 6.62 -5.74
CA TYR A 62 -6.14 7.88 -6.46
C TYR A 62 -5.86 8.99 -5.47
N THR A 63 -4.74 9.70 -5.66
CA THR A 63 -4.33 10.82 -4.81
C THR A 63 -4.17 12.05 -5.67
N ASN A 64 -4.82 13.14 -5.27
CA ASN A 64 -4.69 14.42 -5.93
C ASN A 64 -4.70 15.53 -4.87
N PHE A 65 -3.61 16.29 -4.79
CA PHE A 65 -3.58 17.48 -3.97
C PHE A 65 -2.58 18.52 -4.51
N LYS A 66 -2.79 19.77 -4.15
CA LYS A 66 -1.89 20.87 -4.48
C LYS A 66 -1.71 21.80 -3.28
N VAL A 67 -0.51 22.35 -3.17
CA VAL A 67 -0.16 23.39 -2.22
C VAL A 67 0.00 24.69 -2.97
N GLU A 68 -0.78 25.70 -2.58
CA GLU A 68 -0.70 27.05 -3.14
C GLU A 68 -0.17 28.02 -2.10
N LEU A 69 0.67 28.94 -2.54
CA LEU A 69 1.13 30.08 -1.77
C LEU A 69 0.90 31.34 -2.61
N PHE A 70 0.14 32.32 -2.06
CA PHE A 70 -0.20 33.57 -2.74
C PHE A 70 -0.84 33.35 -4.13
N GLY A 71 -1.68 32.33 -4.28
CA GLY A 71 -2.33 31.98 -5.55
C GLY A 71 -1.44 31.26 -6.56
N ILE A 72 -0.23 30.89 -6.17
CA ILE A 72 0.71 30.15 -7.04
C ILE A 72 0.85 28.73 -6.51
N THR A 73 0.65 27.71 -7.37
CA THR A 73 0.92 26.32 -7.03
C THR A 73 2.42 26.10 -6.88
N VAL A 74 2.86 25.77 -5.66
CA VAL A 74 4.27 25.50 -5.35
C VAL A 74 4.58 24.01 -5.28
N PHE A 75 3.55 23.17 -5.10
CA PHE A 75 3.69 21.72 -5.08
C PHE A 75 2.36 21.06 -5.48
N SER A 76 2.44 20.02 -6.30
CA SER A 76 1.27 19.23 -6.68
C SER A 76 1.62 17.75 -6.81
N ILE A 77 0.67 16.91 -6.45
CA ILE A 77 0.69 15.44 -6.67
C ILE A 77 -0.60 15.03 -7.34
N LEU A 78 -0.47 14.29 -8.42
CA LEU A 78 -1.52 13.47 -9.02
C LEU A 78 -0.97 12.06 -9.15
N SER A 79 -1.55 11.09 -8.45
CA SER A 79 -1.04 9.72 -8.41
C SER A 79 -2.17 8.71 -8.57
N GLU A 80 -1.91 7.69 -9.38
CA GLU A 80 -2.72 6.50 -9.52
C GLU A 80 -1.88 5.28 -9.18
N THR A 81 -2.40 4.40 -8.31
CA THR A 81 -1.73 3.17 -7.92
C THR A 81 -2.69 2.00 -8.01
N ILE A 82 -2.20 0.87 -8.49
CA ILE A 82 -2.92 -0.41 -8.53
C ILE A 82 -2.03 -1.47 -7.90
N GLU A 83 -2.57 -2.15 -6.90
CA GLU A 83 -1.94 -3.27 -6.23
C GLU A 83 -2.80 -4.52 -6.40
N LYS A 84 -2.18 -5.68 -6.64
CA LYS A 84 -2.89 -6.96 -6.66
C LYS A 84 -2.22 -7.93 -5.71
N TYR A 85 -3.04 -8.56 -4.90
CA TYR A 85 -2.62 -9.54 -3.91
C TYR A 85 -3.25 -10.89 -4.24
N LYS A 86 -2.46 -11.95 -4.09
CA LYS A 86 -2.89 -13.35 -4.14
C LYS A 86 -2.43 -14.05 -2.88
N ASP A 87 -3.34 -14.70 -2.15
CA ASP A 87 -3.02 -15.36 -0.89
C ASP A 87 -2.25 -14.45 0.08
N ASP A 88 -2.75 -13.21 0.26
CA ASP A 88 -2.17 -12.13 1.07
C ASP A 88 -0.75 -11.67 0.66
N LYS A 89 -0.27 -12.08 -0.51
CA LYS A 89 1.02 -11.68 -1.05
C LYS A 89 0.84 -10.73 -2.22
N LEU A 90 1.59 -9.62 -2.23
CA LEU A 90 1.66 -8.73 -3.37
C LEU A 90 2.22 -9.49 -4.58
N VAL A 91 1.51 -9.44 -5.71
CA VAL A 91 1.94 -10.07 -6.97
C VAL A 91 2.07 -9.07 -8.10
N PHE A 92 1.44 -7.91 -7.97
CA PHE A 92 1.49 -6.84 -8.95
C PHE A 92 1.38 -5.49 -8.25
N PHE A 93 2.19 -4.53 -8.69
CA PHE A 93 2.11 -3.13 -8.31
C PHE A 93 2.36 -2.26 -9.53
N LYS A 94 1.52 -1.27 -9.72
CA LYS A 94 1.71 -0.23 -10.73
C LYS A 94 1.39 1.12 -10.10
N SER A 95 2.31 2.06 -10.24
CA SER A 95 2.09 3.45 -9.81
C SER A 95 2.51 4.40 -10.92
N ASN A 96 1.68 5.38 -11.19
CA ASN A 96 2.02 6.51 -12.03
C ASN A 96 1.75 7.81 -11.23
N THR A 97 2.76 8.65 -11.08
CA THR A 97 2.70 9.86 -10.26
C THR A 97 3.24 11.04 -11.04
N PHE A 98 2.44 12.08 -11.13
CA PHE A 98 2.88 13.41 -11.56
C PHE A 98 3.17 14.27 -10.34
N GLN A 99 4.44 14.58 -10.12
CA GLN A 99 4.89 15.49 -9.09
C GLN A 99 5.37 16.80 -9.76
N ASN A 100 4.64 17.89 -9.57
CA ASN A 100 4.91 19.15 -10.25
C ASN A 100 5.05 18.94 -11.78
N ASP A 101 4.09 18.24 -12.39
CA ASP A 101 4.04 17.88 -13.82
C ASP A 101 5.19 16.97 -14.32
N LYS A 102 6.05 16.47 -13.42
CA LYS A 102 7.06 15.45 -13.75
C LYS A 102 6.52 14.06 -13.48
N GLU A 103 6.44 13.27 -14.52
CA GLU A 103 6.01 11.88 -14.44
C GLU A 103 7.08 11.00 -13.80
N LYS A 104 6.62 10.17 -12.85
CA LYS A 104 7.38 9.09 -12.23
C LYS A 104 6.53 7.84 -12.20
N TYR A 105 7.08 6.72 -12.58
CA TYR A 105 6.34 5.46 -12.56
C TYR A 105 7.15 4.33 -11.91
N VAL A 106 6.42 3.34 -11.41
CA VAL A 106 6.94 2.06 -10.94
C VAL A 106 5.97 0.97 -11.37
N ASN A 107 6.48 -0.05 -12.05
CA ASN A 107 5.77 -1.29 -12.33
C ASN A 107 6.52 -2.44 -11.68
N LEU A 108 5.80 -3.30 -10.97
CA LEU A 108 6.36 -4.44 -10.28
C LEU A 108 5.48 -5.65 -10.55
N ASN A 109 6.08 -6.72 -11.06
CA ASN A 109 5.41 -7.97 -11.34
C ASN A 109 6.17 -9.13 -10.70
N TYR A 110 5.47 -10.00 -10.00
CA TYR A 110 6.06 -11.22 -9.46
C TYR A 110 6.17 -12.30 -10.54
N ASP A 111 7.40 -12.74 -10.80
CA ASP A 111 7.69 -13.85 -11.71
C ASP A 111 7.91 -15.13 -10.89
N LYS A 112 6.93 -16.04 -11.00
CA LYS A 112 6.97 -17.32 -10.29
C LYS A 112 8.11 -18.23 -10.76
N SER A 113 8.56 -18.10 -12.02
CA SER A 113 9.58 -18.98 -12.59
C SER A 113 10.95 -18.79 -11.94
N ILE A 114 11.23 -17.57 -11.52
CA ILE A 114 12.50 -17.20 -10.85
C ILE A 114 12.31 -16.82 -9.39
N ASN A 115 11.05 -16.82 -8.90
CA ASN A 115 10.68 -16.46 -7.53
C ASN A 115 11.17 -15.05 -7.13
N LYS A 116 11.01 -14.09 -8.05
CA LYS A 116 11.44 -12.69 -7.86
C LYS A 116 10.42 -11.71 -8.41
N PHE A 117 10.51 -10.48 -7.94
CA PHE A 117 9.84 -9.35 -8.57
C PHE A 117 10.70 -8.77 -9.68
N ILE A 118 10.06 -8.51 -10.82
CA ILE A 118 10.63 -7.71 -11.91
C ILE A 118 10.15 -6.28 -11.73
N ILE A 119 11.09 -5.35 -11.63
CA ILE A 119 10.85 -3.93 -11.39
C ILE A 119 11.21 -3.13 -12.63
N ASP A 120 10.27 -2.33 -13.12
CA ASP A 120 10.47 -1.32 -14.15
C ASP A 120 9.96 0.02 -13.64
N GLY A 121 10.84 0.92 -13.33
CA GLY A 121 10.51 2.24 -12.82
C GLY A 121 11.38 3.34 -13.40
N SER A 122 10.93 4.58 -13.24
CA SER A 122 11.64 5.76 -13.74
C SER A 122 13.02 5.97 -13.10
N SER A 123 13.25 5.42 -11.90
CA SER A 123 14.52 5.56 -11.17
C SER A 123 15.31 4.26 -11.00
N TYR A 124 14.68 3.11 -11.26
CA TYR A 124 15.30 1.79 -11.08
C TYR A 124 14.64 0.75 -11.99
N LYS A 125 15.49 -0.12 -12.56
CA LYS A 125 15.07 -1.31 -13.30
C LYS A 125 15.89 -2.49 -12.83
N GLY A 126 15.25 -3.62 -12.52
CA GLY A 126 15.95 -4.79 -12.01
C GLY A 126 15.04 -5.83 -11.37
N GLU A 127 15.62 -6.67 -10.55
CA GLU A 127 14.96 -7.76 -9.84
C GLU A 127 15.09 -7.56 -8.33
N ALA A 128 14.07 -8.02 -7.58
CA ALA A 128 14.08 -8.08 -6.12
C ALA A 128 13.47 -9.40 -5.61
N SER A 129 13.92 -9.87 -4.47
CA SER A 129 13.41 -11.06 -3.75
C SER A 129 12.53 -10.68 -2.59
#